data_2245cbfd769af907f8e2200b293c8f8b
#
_entry.id   2245cbfd769af907f8e2200b293c8f8b
#
_cell.length_a   1.000
_cell.length_b   1.000
_cell.length_c   1.000
_cell.angle_alpha   90.00
_cell.angle_beta   90.00
_cell.angle_gamma   90.00
#
_symmetry.space_group_name_H-M   'P 1'
#
loop_
_entity.id
_entity.type
_entity.pdbx_description
1 polymer ?
#
loop_
_entity_poly.entity_id
_entity_poly.type
_entity_poly.pdbx_seq_one_letter_code
_entity_poly.pdbx_strand_id
1 'polypeptide(L)'
;MQLNFGKIILLINLIFVYFFLEAQEVDYVNILDSLDSKFFKFNFNIANDILTIEHEKGHLKLKVGFEYGLSSVGYYIYVDPILLKDGEILITKRALMQIENHFRALQSYSKPRIMSIVIDPGHGGHDRGAVVTHKINEHDITFLEKDFALTYSMHLYKVLSNYFLDRNILLTRVDDVFVPLQDRSELANAIKPDFPHNVIFLSIHVNNAPNPEARGIEFWYLPQDSKREVVRNFKGYDIRGNRYLRELNDILDIKYKYESKKLAEILYETFIDVLCETKIRSIREEQWFVIKNSSMPAVLIEIGFLSNIADAMLILDYNYMSKINILVLKSLIRFIEFYEK
;
A
#
# COMPACT_ATOMS: atom_id res chain seq x y z
N MET A 1 30.23 0.58 25.59
CA MET A 1 29.29 -0.31 24.87
C MET A 1 28.05 0.56 24.54
N GLN A 2 28.09 1.28 23.39
CA GLN A 2 26.99 2.13 22.96
C GLN A 2 25.98 1.24 22.27
N LEU A 3 24.83 1.02 22.89
CA LEU A 3 23.67 0.37 22.27
C LEU A 3 23.13 1.30 21.17
N ASN A 4 23.17 0.80 19.94
CA ASN A 4 22.78 1.53 18.74
C ASN A 4 21.25 1.71 18.75
N PHE A 5 20.76 2.92 18.98
CA PHE A 5 19.33 3.27 19.10
C PHE A 5 18.51 2.81 17.88
N GLY A 6 19.10 2.78 16.68
CA GLY A 6 18.44 2.28 15.46
C GLY A 6 18.11 0.78 15.53
N LYS A 7 18.96 -0.04 16.16
CA LYS A 7 18.70 -1.48 16.34
C LYS A 7 17.56 -1.76 17.33
N ILE A 8 17.36 -0.87 18.30
CA ILE A 8 16.27 -1.00 19.29
C ILE A 8 14.93 -0.70 18.65
N ILE A 9 14.84 0.32 17.79
CA ILE A 9 13.59 0.67 17.05
C ILE A 9 13.25 -0.41 16.01
N LEU A 10 14.26 -0.97 15.32
CA LEU A 10 14.05 -2.08 14.39
C LEU A 10 13.62 -3.37 15.11
N LEU A 11 14.23 -3.66 16.28
CA LEU A 11 13.84 -4.80 17.10
C LEU A 11 12.43 -4.64 17.68
N ILE A 12 12.06 -3.42 18.07
CA ILE A 12 10.71 -3.12 18.57
C ILE A 12 9.68 -3.23 17.43
N ASN A 13 9.97 -2.73 16.22
CA ASN A 13 9.06 -2.86 15.09
C ASN A 13 9.00 -4.31 14.54
N LEU A 14 10.13 -5.04 14.47
CA LEU A 14 10.14 -6.45 14.11
C LEU A 14 9.51 -7.33 15.21
N ILE A 15 9.73 -7.01 16.47
CA ILE A 15 9.07 -7.68 17.60
C ILE A 15 7.59 -7.35 17.62
N PHE A 16 7.15 -6.11 17.31
CA PHE A 16 5.73 -5.79 17.17
C PHE A 16 5.10 -6.51 15.97
N VAL A 17 5.76 -6.60 14.82
CA VAL A 17 5.28 -7.37 13.66
C VAL A 17 5.36 -8.88 13.95
N TYR A 18 6.41 -9.37 14.63
CA TYR A 18 6.57 -10.78 14.98
C TYR A 18 5.62 -11.21 16.11
N PHE A 19 5.42 -10.38 17.15
CA PHE A 19 4.41 -10.64 18.19
C PHE A 19 2.95 -10.50 17.68
N PHE A 20 2.72 -9.74 16.60
CA PHE A 20 1.41 -9.78 15.91
C PHE A 20 1.25 -11.03 15.02
N LEU A 21 2.35 -11.72 14.66
CA LEU A 21 2.35 -12.95 13.86
C LEU A 21 2.49 -14.22 14.70
N GLU A 22 2.96 -14.16 15.95
CA GLU A 22 2.93 -15.31 16.87
C GLU A 22 1.56 -15.39 17.53
N ALA A 23 0.78 -16.34 17.00
CA ALA A 23 -0.29 -17.07 17.66
C ALA A 23 -0.84 -16.45 18.98
N GLN A 24 -1.50 -15.31 18.89
CA GLN A 24 -2.64 -15.12 19.80
C GLN A 24 -3.58 -16.30 19.49
N GLU A 25 -3.96 -17.07 20.49
CA GLU A 25 -5.15 -17.93 20.43
C GLU A 25 -6.26 -17.04 19.87
N VAL A 26 -6.62 -17.27 18.60
CA VAL A 26 -7.63 -16.43 17.95
C VAL A 26 -8.95 -16.84 18.58
N ASP A 27 -9.42 -16.03 19.51
CA ASP A 27 -10.72 -16.19 20.14
C ASP A 27 -11.81 -16.09 19.09
N TYR A 28 -12.35 -17.23 18.70
CA TYR A 28 -13.51 -17.32 17.85
C TYR A 28 -14.79 -17.29 18.68
N VAL A 29 -15.77 -16.54 18.22
CA VAL A 29 -17.10 -16.45 18.81
C VAL A 29 -18.16 -16.79 17.76
N ASN A 30 -19.29 -17.33 18.19
CA ASN A 30 -20.43 -17.55 17.28
C ASN A 30 -21.03 -16.18 16.93
N ILE A 31 -21.18 -15.90 15.62
CA ILE A 31 -21.68 -14.61 15.15
C ILE A 31 -23.11 -14.35 15.62
N LEU A 32 -23.94 -15.41 15.67
CA LEU A 32 -25.35 -15.30 16.07
C LEU A 32 -25.54 -14.89 17.53
N ASP A 33 -24.57 -15.26 18.39
CA ASP A 33 -24.58 -14.92 19.81
C ASP A 33 -23.93 -13.55 20.08
N SER A 34 -23.16 -13.03 19.11
CA SER A 34 -22.30 -11.86 19.29
C SER A 34 -22.93 -10.56 18.81
N LEU A 35 -23.80 -10.61 17.78
CA LEU A 35 -24.50 -9.43 17.26
C LEU A 35 -25.96 -9.42 17.72
N ASP A 36 -26.43 -8.29 18.23
CA ASP A 36 -27.81 -8.16 18.75
C ASP A 36 -28.84 -8.41 17.64
N SER A 37 -29.60 -9.49 17.78
CA SER A 37 -30.65 -9.92 16.84
C SER A 37 -31.81 -8.91 16.69
N LYS A 38 -31.89 -7.88 17.55
CA LYS A 38 -32.84 -6.78 17.37
C LYS A 38 -32.47 -5.88 16.20
N PHE A 39 -31.15 -5.76 15.91
CA PHE A 39 -30.63 -4.87 14.88
C PHE A 39 -30.12 -5.63 13.64
N PHE A 40 -29.74 -6.92 13.82
CA PHE A 40 -29.12 -7.73 12.78
C PHE A 40 -29.96 -8.97 12.45
N LYS A 41 -30.17 -9.21 11.17
CA LYS A 41 -30.73 -10.46 10.66
C LYS A 41 -29.65 -11.19 9.88
N PHE A 42 -29.67 -12.51 9.97
CA PHE A 42 -28.68 -13.37 9.36
C PHE A 42 -29.34 -14.34 8.38
N ASN A 43 -28.76 -14.44 7.19
CA ASN A 43 -29.17 -15.43 6.19
C ASN A 43 -27.90 -16.12 5.66
N PHE A 44 -27.77 -17.42 5.96
CA PHE A 44 -26.65 -18.21 5.47
C PHE A 44 -27.10 -19.11 4.31
N ASN A 45 -26.51 -18.89 3.13
CA ASN A 45 -26.74 -19.72 1.97
C ASN A 45 -25.67 -20.82 1.88
N ILE A 46 -26.06 -22.05 2.26
CA ILE A 46 -25.18 -23.23 2.29
C ILE A 46 -24.64 -23.57 0.89
N ALA A 47 -25.39 -23.31 -0.19
CA ALA A 47 -24.99 -23.71 -1.54
C ALA A 47 -23.77 -22.94 -2.06
N ASN A 48 -23.51 -21.76 -1.53
CA ASN A 48 -22.39 -20.90 -1.96
C ASN A 48 -21.54 -20.36 -0.81
N ASP A 49 -21.78 -20.83 0.43
CA ASP A 49 -21.07 -20.46 1.65
C ASP A 49 -21.09 -18.94 1.93
N ILE A 50 -22.21 -18.27 1.62
CA ILE A 50 -22.35 -16.82 1.82
C ILE A 50 -23.26 -16.54 3.01
N LEU A 51 -22.72 -15.81 3.98
CA LEU A 51 -23.48 -15.18 5.05
C LEU A 51 -23.89 -13.78 4.63
N THR A 52 -25.18 -13.50 4.63
CA THR A 52 -25.71 -12.13 4.52
C THR A 52 -26.11 -11.64 5.89
N ILE A 53 -25.53 -10.53 6.32
CA ILE A 53 -25.87 -9.80 7.55
C ILE A 53 -26.69 -8.60 7.11
N GLU A 54 -27.93 -8.53 7.54
CA GLU A 54 -28.85 -7.43 7.24
C GLU A 54 -29.01 -6.52 8.45
N HIS A 55 -29.03 -5.21 8.22
CA HIS A 55 -29.28 -4.15 9.18
C HIS A 55 -30.18 -3.11 8.54
N GLU A 56 -30.88 -2.27 9.29
CA GLU A 56 -31.77 -1.22 8.74
C GLU A 56 -31.05 -0.26 7.74
N LYS A 57 -29.72 -0.12 7.87
CA LYS A 57 -28.90 0.76 7.01
C LYS A 57 -28.36 0.07 5.76
N GLY A 58 -28.55 -1.23 5.60
CA GLY A 58 -28.07 -1.98 4.46
C GLY A 58 -27.71 -3.42 4.80
N HIS A 59 -26.93 -4.06 3.95
CA HIS A 59 -26.48 -5.42 4.17
C HIS A 59 -25.00 -5.60 3.86
N LEU A 60 -24.41 -6.61 4.47
CA LEU A 60 -23.05 -7.06 4.25
C LEU A 60 -23.06 -8.56 3.89
N LYS A 61 -22.45 -8.91 2.77
CA LYS A 61 -22.28 -10.30 2.35
C LYS A 61 -20.86 -10.74 2.60
N LEU A 62 -20.69 -11.78 3.41
CA LEU A 62 -19.40 -12.41 3.73
C LEU A 62 -19.39 -13.81 3.18
N LYS A 63 -18.29 -14.22 2.58
CA LYS A 63 -18.07 -15.62 2.19
C LYS A 63 -17.17 -16.30 3.19
N VAL A 64 -17.54 -17.54 3.58
CA VAL A 64 -16.73 -18.36 4.49
C VAL A 64 -15.30 -18.52 3.97
N GLY A 65 -14.33 -18.29 4.82
CA GLY A 65 -12.91 -18.41 4.53
C GLY A 65 -12.29 -17.22 3.78
N PHE A 66 -13.04 -16.13 3.54
CA PHE A 66 -12.54 -14.97 2.80
C PHE A 66 -12.44 -13.71 3.64
N GLU A 67 -11.42 -12.90 3.35
CA GLU A 67 -11.09 -11.67 4.07
C GLU A 67 -11.79 -10.41 3.54
N TYR A 68 -12.80 -10.57 2.64
CA TYR A 68 -13.54 -9.44 2.08
C TYR A 68 -15.03 -9.67 2.11
N GLY A 69 -15.77 -8.63 2.47
CA GLY A 69 -17.21 -8.57 2.40
C GLY A 69 -17.71 -7.55 1.37
N LEU A 70 -18.86 -7.83 0.77
CA LEU A 70 -19.55 -6.92 -0.14
C LEU A 70 -20.64 -6.15 0.60
N SER A 71 -20.48 -4.84 0.69
CA SER A 71 -21.48 -3.92 1.24
C SER A 71 -22.61 -3.63 0.25
N SER A 72 -23.80 -3.41 0.77
CA SER A 72 -24.97 -2.96 0.00
C SER A 72 -24.78 -1.65 -0.78
N VAL A 73 -23.82 -0.84 -0.37
CA VAL A 73 -23.48 0.42 -1.06
C VAL A 73 -22.41 0.24 -2.14
N GLY A 74 -22.12 -1.02 -2.53
CA GLY A 74 -21.19 -1.34 -3.60
C GLY A 74 -19.70 -1.26 -3.24
N TYR A 75 -19.38 -1.08 -1.97
CA TYR A 75 -18.01 -1.11 -1.47
C TYR A 75 -17.65 -2.49 -0.93
N TYR A 76 -16.39 -2.84 -1.10
CA TYR A 76 -15.80 -3.99 -0.44
C TYR A 76 -15.13 -3.55 0.84
N ILE A 77 -15.31 -4.34 1.89
CA ILE A 77 -14.67 -4.11 3.17
C ILE A 77 -13.76 -5.29 3.50
N TYR A 78 -12.65 -4.99 4.14
CA TYR A 78 -11.86 -6.04 4.76
C TYR A 78 -12.55 -6.50 6.04
N VAL A 79 -12.73 -7.81 6.15
CA VAL A 79 -13.22 -8.48 7.37
C VAL A 79 -12.39 -9.73 7.55
N ASP A 80 -11.88 -9.98 8.75
CA ASP A 80 -11.19 -11.24 9.02
C ASP A 80 -12.08 -12.41 8.62
N PRO A 81 -11.50 -13.50 8.05
CA PRO A 81 -12.29 -14.61 7.53
C PRO A 81 -13.24 -15.21 8.56
N ILE A 82 -14.47 -15.42 8.15
CA ILE A 82 -15.44 -16.20 8.92
C ILE A 82 -15.23 -17.70 8.66
N LEU A 83 -15.48 -18.53 9.64
CA LEU A 83 -15.33 -19.99 9.56
C LEU A 83 -16.68 -20.66 9.74
N LEU A 84 -16.88 -21.79 9.04
CA LEU A 84 -17.98 -22.71 9.30
C LEU A 84 -17.41 -23.96 9.96
N LYS A 85 -17.83 -24.22 11.20
CA LYS A 85 -17.40 -25.38 11.96
C LYS A 85 -18.59 -25.98 12.73
N ASP A 86 -18.83 -27.27 12.59
CA ASP A 86 -19.91 -28.03 13.26
C ASP A 86 -21.31 -27.40 13.07
N GLY A 87 -21.55 -26.73 11.93
CA GLY A 87 -22.79 -26.03 11.60
C GLY A 87 -22.89 -24.61 12.17
N GLU A 88 -21.89 -24.14 12.91
CA GLU A 88 -21.81 -22.78 13.45
C GLU A 88 -20.93 -21.88 12.61
N ILE A 89 -21.31 -20.60 12.51
CA ILE A 89 -20.50 -19.57 11.85
C ILE A 89 -19.70 -18.86 12.92
N LEU A 90 -18.39 -19.08 12.89
CA LEU A 90 -17.44 -18.54 13.85
C LEU A 90 -16.72 -17.34 13.25
N ILE A 91 -16.54 -16.30 14.04
CA ILE A 91 -15.80 -15.10 13.69
C ILE A 91 -14.79 -14.74 14.77
N THR A 92 -13.74 -14.01 14.38
CA THR A 92 -12.82 -13.41 15.36
C THR A 92 -13.48 -12.21 16.03
N LYS A 93 -13.04 -11.84 17.24
CA LYS A 93 -13.47 -10.58 17.87
C LYS A 93 -13.15 -9.36 16.98
N ARG A 94 -12.05 -9.46 16.21
CA ARG A 94 -11.69 -8.40 15.25
C ARG A 94 -12.68 -8.34 14.09
N ALA A 95 -13.08 -9.48 13.52
CA ALA A 95 -14.12 -9.52 12.48
C ALA A 95 -15.45 -8.94 12.99
N LEU A 96 -15.82 -9.23 14.23
CA LEU A 96 -17.00 -8.64 14.87
C LEU A 96 -16.92 -7.10 14.89
N MET A 97 -15.80 -6.55 15.37
CA MET A 97 -15.57 -5.10 15.38
C MET A 97 -15.60 -4.50 13.96
N GLN A 98 -15.02 -5.18 12.98
CA GLN A 98 -15.01 -4.73 11.58
C GLN A 98 -16.42 -4.67 11.00
N ILE A 99 -17.26 -5.66 11.29
CA ILE A 99 -18.69 -5.71 10.90
C ILE A 99 -19.47 -4.56 11.57
N GLU A 100 -19.31 -4.40 12.87
CA GLU A 100 -19.98 -3.31 13.61
C GLU A 100 -19.54 -1.92 13.11
N ASN A 101 -18.24 -1.73 12.90
CA ASN A 101 -17.68 -0.49 12.35
C ASN A 101 -18.22 -0.20 10.95
N HIS A 102 -18.39 -1.24 10.13
CA HIS A 102 -18.99 -1.08 8.80
C HIS A 102 -20.42 -0.52 8.91
N PHE A 103 -21.30 -1.13 9.71
CA PHE A 103 -22.66 -0.66 9.86
C PHE A 103 -22.75 0.71 10.57
N ARG A 104 -21.82 0.98 11.49
CA ARG A 104 -21.68 2.30 12.11
C ARG A 104 -21.25 3.36 11.10
N ALA A 105 -20.32 3.03 10.20
CA ALA A 105 -19.88 3.91 9.12
C ALA A 105 -21.01 4.19 8.12
N LEU A 106 -21.81 3.18 7.76
CA LEU A 106 -23.03 3.38 6.95
C LEU A 106 -24.04 4.33 7.63
N GLN A 107 -24.13 4.28 8.95
CA GLN A 107 -25.01 5.15 9.73
C GLN A 107 -24.52 6.59 9.78
N SER A 108 -23.19 6.78 9.89
CA SER A 108 -22.56 8.11 10.01
C SER A 108 -22.22 8.77 8.68
N TYR A 109 -22.47 8.11 7.54
CA TYR A 109 -21.97 8.54 6.23
C TYR A 109 -20.46 8.82 6.25
N SER A 110 -19.68 8.00 6.95
CA SER A 110 -18.22 8.14 6.99
C SER A 110 -17.64 8.08 5.60
N LYS A 111 -16.95 9.15 5.20
CA LYS A 111 -16.26 9.20 3.90
C LYS A 111 -15.04 8.27 3.92
N PRO A 112 -14.67 7.68 2.77
CA PRO A 112 -13.43 6.94 2.68
C PRO A 112 -12.24 7.85 3.02
N ARG A 113 -11.24 7.29 3.70
CA ARG A 113 -10.02 8.02 4.08
C ARG A 113 -8.79 7.20 3.75
N ILE A 114 -7.72 7.86 3.40
CA ILE A 114 -6.39 7.25 3.34
C ILE A 114 -5.81 7.25 4.76
N MET A 115 -5.77 6.10 5.41
CA MET A 115 -5.29 5.99 6.79
C MET A 115 -3.82 5.65 6.90
N SER A 116 -3.23 5.07 5.85
CA SER A 116 -1.83 4.67 5.86
C SER A 116 -1.15 4.98 4.53
N ILE A 117 0.10 5.40 4.60
CA ILE A 117 0.97 5.61 3.44
C ILE A 117 2.22 4.75 3.66
N VAL A 118 2.46 3.81 2.76
CA VAL A 118 3.64 2.94 2.78
C VAL A 118 4.65 3.48 1.79
N ILE A 119 5.85 3.76 2.26
CA ILE A 119 7.00 4.16 1.46
C ILE A 119 7.90 2.93 1.34
N ASP A 120 8.25 2.57 0.11
CA ASP A 120 9.11 1.43 -0.20
C ASP A 120 10.44 1.93 -0.78
N PRO A 121 11.52 2.01 0.01
CA PRO A 121 12.84 2.31 -0.52
C PRO A 121 13.32 1.13 -1.38
N GLY A 122 13.50 1.33 -2.70
CA GLY A 122 13.96 0.29 -3.62
C GLY A 122 15.29 -0.34 -3.19
N HIS A 123 15.54 -1.60 -3.61
CA HIS A 123 16.79 -2.33 -3.39
C HIS A 123 17.18 -2.47 -1.90
N GLY A 124 18.47 -2.63 -1.60
CA GLY A 124 19.03 -2.71 -0.25
C GLY A 124 19.91 -3.93 0.00
N GLY A 125 20.87 -3.82 0.92
CA GLY A 125 21.82 -4.88 1.24
C GLY A 125 22.67 -5.28 0.03
N HIS A 126 22.62 -6.54 -0.36
CA HIS A 126 23.36 -7.07 -1.52
C HIS A 126 22.75 -6.64 -2.86
N ASP A 127 21.47 -6.31 -2.91
CA ASP A 127 20.84 -5.70 -4.09
C ASP A 127 21.16 -4.20 -4.12
N ARG A 128 22.10 -3.83 -4.98
CA ARG A 128 22.58 -2.45 -5.09
C ARG A 128 21.70 -1.57 -5.96
N GLY A 129 20.80 -2.17 -6.77
CA GLY A 129 20.14 -1.49 -7.86
C GLY A 129 21.14 -1.03 -8.93
N ALA A 130 20.88 0.10 -9.56
CA ALA A 130 21.81 0.72 -10.48
C ALA A 130 23.11 1.14 -9.77
N VAL A 131 24.24 0.84 -10.39
CA VAL A 131 25.60 1.22 -9.95
C VAL A 131 26.26 2.00 -11.06
N VAL A 132 26.54 3.27 -10.81
CA VAL A 132 27.15 4.17 -11.83
C VAL A 132 28.32 4.91 -11.22
N THR A 133 29.42 4.98 -11.94
CA THR A 133 30.60 5.76 -11.54
C THR A 133 30.76 6.95 -12.50
N HIS A 134 30.82 8.15 -11.95
CA HIS A 134 31.13 9.37 -12.68
C HIS A 134 32.47 9.93 -12.24
N LYS A 135 33.21 10.49 -13.19
CA LYS A 135 34.42 11.23 -12.89
C LYS A 135 34.07 12.69 -12.58
N ILE A 136 34.21 13.10 -11.32
CA ILE A 136 33.86 14.41 -10.82
C ILE A 136 35.11 15.03 -10.17
N ASN A 137 35.57 16.17 -10.68
CA ASN A 137 36.80 16.86 -10.20
C ASN A 137 38.01 15.89 -10.06
N GLU A 138 38.27 15.10 -11.13
CA GLU A 138 39.34 14.11 -11.22
C GLU A 138 39.21 12.89 -10.29
N HIS A 139 38.12 12.78 -9.53
CA HIS A 139 37.82 11.65 -8.65
C HIS A 139 36.69 10.79 -9.21
N ASP A 140 36.84 9.47 -9.11
CA ASP A 140 35.77 8.52 -9.42
C ASP A 140 34.81 8.45 -8.25
N ILE A 141 33.57 8.87 -8.47
CA ILE A 141 32.48 8.81 -7.48
C ILE A 141 31.46 7.79 -7.94
N THR A 142 31.25 6.77 -7.12
CA THR A 142 30.28 5.69 -7.39
C THR A 142 28.95 5.97 -6.67
N PHE A 143 27.89 5.94 -7.44
CA PHE A 143 26.51 6.13 -7.01
C PHE A 143 25.82 4.75 -6.94
N LEU A 144 25.16 4.45 -5.85
CA LEU A 144 24.36 3.26 -5.65
C LEU A 144 22.90 3.64 -5.49
N GLU A 145 22.02 3.10 -6.32
CA GLU A 145 20.59 3.39 -6.28
C GLU A 145 19.99 3.13 -4.89
N LYS A 146 20.34 2.01 -4.25
CA LYS A 146 19.84 1.64 -2.93
C LYS A 146 20.03 2.71 -1.86
N ASP A 147 21.15 3.47 -1.93
CA ASP A 147 21.50 4.49 -0.95
C ASP A 147 20.61 5.73 -1.11
N PHE A 148 20.38 6.14 -2.36
CA PHE A 148 19.49 7.25 -2.66
C PHE A 148 18.03 6.90 -2.41
N ALA A 149 17.59 5.72 -2.82
CA ALA A 149 16.25 5.22 -2.53
C ALA A 149 15.96 5.25 -1.02
N LEU A 150 16.91 4.80 -0.18
CA LEU A 150 16.77 4.86 1.27
C LEU A 150 16.78 6.30 1.79
N THR A 151 17.75 7.13 1.36
CA THR A 151 17.92 8.50 1.85
C THR A 151 16.67 9.35 1.55
N TYR A 152 16.16 9.30 0.31
CA TYR A 152 14.96 10.01 -0.09
C TYR A 152 13.72 9.53 0.65
N SER A 153 13.58 8.22 0.80
CA SER A 153 12.45 7.61 1.51
C SER A 153 12.45 7.97 2.99
N MET A 154 13.61 7.97 3.66
CA MET A 154 13.73 8.35 5.07
C MET A 154 13.40 9.83 5.28
N HIS A 155 13.83 10.70 4.34
CA HIS A 155 13.47 12.11 4.39
C HIS A 155 11.97 12.30 4.14
N LEU A 156 11.40 11.61 3.13
CA LEU A 156 9.96 11.63 2.84
C LEU A 156 9.15 11.17 4.05
N TYR A 157 9.57 10.08 4.70
CA TYR A 157 8.95 9.60 5.94
C TYR A 157 8.85 10.71 6.99
N LYS A 158 9.95 11.44 7.24
CA LYS A 158 9.95 12.55 8.19
C LYS A 158 8.99 13.67 7.77
N VAL A 159 9.00 14.05 6.50
CA VAL A 159 8.12 15.09 5.95
C VAL A 159 6.66 14.71 6.11
N LEU A 160 6.29 13.47 5.74
CA LEU A 160 4.91 12.99 5.83
C LEU A 160 4.45 12.81 7.28
N SER A 161 5.29 12.24 8.16
CA SER A 161 4.97 12.03 9.57
C SER A 161 4.78 13.34 10.34
N ASN A 162 5.51 14.39 9.96
CA ASN A 162 5.34 15.70 10.55
C ASN A 162 4.07 16.42 10.08
N TYR A 163 3.59 16.12 8.89
CA TYR A 163 2.40 16.74 8.31
C TYR A 163 1.12 15.98 8.64
N PHE A 164 1.12 14.67 8.45
CA PHE A 164 -0.05 13.81 8.68
C PHE A 164 -0.02 13.20 10.07
N LEU A 165 -0.53 13.93 11.07
CA LEU A 165 -0.54 13.49 12.47
C LEU A 165 -1.62 12.42 12.76
N ASP A 166 -2.57 12.26 11.86
CA ASP A 166 -3.73 11.36 11.99
C ASP A 166 -3.67 10.16 11.03
N ARG A 167 -2.51 9.94 10.39
CA ARG A 167 -2.28 8.84 9.43
C ARG A 167 -1.02 8.07 9.78
N ASN A 168 -1.00 6.78 9.44
CA ASN A 168 0.18 5.96 9.63
C ASN A 168 1.13 6.11 8.43
N ILE A 169 2.36 6.51 8.70
CA ILE A 169 3.43 6.54 7.69
C ILE A 169 4.38 5.39 8.00
N LEU A 170 4.63 4.53 7.04
CA LEU A 170 5.37 3.28 7.22
C LEU A 170 6.45 3.14 6.15
N LEU A 171 7.53 2.43 6.48
CA LEU A 171 8.63 2.11 5.56
C LEU A 171 8.78 0.60 5.45
N THR A 172 9.05 0.08 4.25
CA THR A 172 9.35 -1.35 4.06
C THR A 172 10.74 -1.72 4.53
N ARG A 173 11.68 -0.77 4.56
CA ARG A 173 13.01 -0.87 5.21
C ARG A 173 13.46 0.49 5.75
N VAL A 174 14.23 0.48 6.82
CA VAL A 174 14.77 1.69 7.46
C VAL A 174 16.30 1.72 7.47
N ASP A 175 16.92 0.63 7.05
CA ASP A 175 18.38 0.42 7.00
C ASP A 175 18.79 -0.14 5.63
N ASP A 176 20.12 -0.26 5.40
CA ASP A 176 20.67 -0.91 4.21
C ASP A 176 20.57 -2.44 4.32
N VAL A 177 19.35 -2.95 4.30
CA VAL A 177 19.05 -4.39 4.32
C VAL A 177 18.30 -4.79 3.04
N PHE A 178 18.54 -6.01 2.57
CA PHE A 178 17.78 -6.58 1.48
C PHE A 178 16.39 -7.02 1.96
N VAL A 179 15.35 -6.51 1.33
CA VAL A 179 13.96 -6.97 1.50
C VAL A 179 13.49 -7.55 0.17
N PRO A 180 13.13 -8.84 0.11
CA PRO A 180 12.60 -9.46 -1.11
C PRO A 180 11.39 -8.69 -1.65
N LEU A 181 11.23 -8.65 -2.98
CA LEU A 181 10.10 -7.94 -3.63
C LEU A 181 8.73 -8.43 -3.13
N GLN A 182 8.62 -9.73 -2.87
CA GLN A 182 7.43 -10.37 -2.29
C GLN A 182 7.10 -9.74 -0.93
N ASP A 183 8.09 -9.67 -0.03
CA ASP A 183 7.91 -9.21 1.34
C ASP A 183 7.51 -7.73 1.40
N ARG A 184 8.03 -6.88 0.48
CA ARG A 184 7.64 -5.46 0.37
C ARG A 184 6.15 -5.29 0.12
N SER A 185 5.62 -6.02 -0.86
CA SER A 185 4.19 -5.99 -1.18
C SER A 185 3.34 -6.67 -0.08
N GLU A 186 3.84 -7.73 0.56
CA GLU A 186 3.15 -8.41 1.66
C GLU A 186 3.07 -7.53 2.92
N LEU A 187 4.14 -6.81 3.28
CA LEU A 187 4.12 -5.82 4.36
C LEU A 187 3.04 -4.77 4.14
N ALA A 188 2.96 -4.21 2.92
CA ALA A 188 1.92 -3.25 2.59
C ALA A 188 0.51 -3.87 2.63
N ASN A 189 0.35 -5.06 2.05
CA ASN A 189 -0.93 -5.77 2.00
C ASN A 189 -1.40 -6.28 3.36
N ALA A 190 -0.51 -6.42 4.34
CA ALA A 190 -0.86 -6.77 5.73
C ALA A 190 -1.55 -5.62 6.47
N ILE A 191 -1.43 -4.39 5.98
CA ILE A 191 -2.12 -3.23 6.54
C ILE A 191 -3.59 -3.27 6.10
N LYS A 192 -4.48 -3.49 7.06
CA LYS A 192 -5.92 -3.66 6.81
C LYS A 192 -6.68 -2.56 7.57
N PRO A 193 -6.85 -1.39 6.97
CA PRO A 193 -7.63 -0.33 7.61
C PRO A 193 -9.11 -0.74 7.70
N ASP A 194 -9.77 -0.29 8.75
CA ASP A 194 -11.22 -0.47 8.89
C ASP A 194 -11.96 0.27 7.78
N PHE A 195 -13.10 -0.30 7.37
CA PHE A 195 -13.97 0.37 6.40
C PHE A 195 -14.40 1.78 6.91
N PRO A 196 -14.44 2.79 6.06
CA PRO A 196 -14.21 2.79 4.60
C PRO A 196 -12.78 3.21 4.19
N HIS A 197 -11.79 2.97 5.00
CA HIS A 197 -10.43 3.50 4.85
C HIS A 197 -9.56 2.67 3.90
N ASN A 198 -8.48 3.28 3.42
CA ASN A 198 -7.56 2.66 2.47
C ASN A 198 -6.09 3.01 2.75
N VAL A 199 -5.18 2.43 1.99
CA VAL A 199 -3.73 2.58 2.05
C VAL A 199 -3.22 3.11 0.70
N ILE A 200 -2.09 3.82 0.68
CA ILE A 200 -1.31 4.16 -0.52
C ILE A 200 0.07 3.51 -0.42
N PHE A 201 0.58 3.00 -1.53
CA PHE A 201 1.94 2.48 -1.66
C PHE A 201 2.77 3.33 -2.62
N LEU A 202 3.94 3.81 -2.16
CA LEU A 202 4.90 4.59 -2.93
C LEU A 202 6.26 3.89 -2.93
N SER A 203 6.73 3.39 -4.08
CA SER A 203 8.07 2.85 -4.22
C SER A 203 9.01 3.92 -4.78
N ILE A 204 10.17 4.12 -4.15
CA ILE A 204 11.14 5.16 -4.50
C ILE A 204 12.38 4.52 -5.09
N HIS A 205 12.72 4.93 -6.31
CA HIS A 205 13.81 4.41 -7.12
C HIS A 205 14.61 5.51 -7.79
N VAL A 206 15.76 5.14 -8.38
CA VAL A 206 16.58 6.01 -9.22
C VAL A 206 16.95 5.27 -10.49
N ASN A 207 16.46 5.76 -11.59
CA ASN A 207 16.57 5.13 -12.89
C ASN A 207 18.03 5.04 -13.40
N ASN A 208 18.24 4.17 -14.37
CA ASN A 208 19.47 4.04 -15.10
C ASN A 208 19.17 3.69 -16.56
N ALA A 209 19.91 4.28 -17.49
CA ALA A 209 19.73 4.00 -18.92
C ALA A 209 21.07 3.86 -19.63
N PRO A 210 21.16 3.03 -20.72
CA PRO A 210 22.35 2.95 -21.56
C PRO A 210 22.70 4.30 -22.23
N ASN A 211 21.70 5.12 -22.52
CA ASN A 211 21.91 6.46 -23.04
C ASN A 211 22.18 7.46 -21.88
N PRO A 212 23.38 8.01 -21.76
CA PRO A 212 23.74 8.96 -20.69
C PRO A 212 23.01 10.31 -20.75
N GLU A 213 22.39 10.63 -21.91
CA GLU A 213 21.55 11.81 -22.05
C GLU A 213 20.13 11.62 -21.49
N ALA A 214 19.76 10.36 -21.16
CA ALA A 214 18.48 10.12 -20.51
C ALA A 214 18.48 10.71 -19.10
N ARG A 215 17.52 11.60 -18.81
CA ARG A 215 17.42 12.30 -17.53
C ARG A 215 15.97 12.67 -17.22
N GLY A 216 15.70 12.94 -15.95
CA GLY A 216 14.42 13.45 -15.48
C GLY A 216 13.63 12.42 -14.66
N ILE A 217 12.48 12.86 -14.14
CA ILE A 217 11.63 12.11 -13.23
C ILE A 217 10.55 11.36 -14.02
N GLU A 218 10.25 10.14 -13.59
CA GLU A 218 9.18 9.30 -14.16
C GLU A 218 8.27 8.77 -13.05
N PHE A 219 6.97 8.64 -13.37
CA PHE A 219 5.96 8.07 -12.48
C PHE A 219 5.36 6.83 -13.14
N TRP A 220 5.45 5.69 -12.46
CA TRP A 220 5.06 4.41 -13.01
C TRP A 220 3.89 3.82 -12.25
N TYR A 221 2.90 3.32 -12.96
CA TYR A 221 1.76 2.60 -12.40
C TYR A 221 1.47 1.32 -13.21
N LEU A 222 0.61 0.45 -12.67
CA LEU A 222 0.27 -0.82 -13.30
C LEU A 222 -0.64 -0.59 -14.53
N PRO A 223 -0.31 -1.16 -15.73
CA PRO A 223 -1.15 -1.08 -16.92
C PRO A 223 -2.60 -1.51 -16.67
N GLN A 224 -3.55 -0.86 -17.33
CA GLN A 224 -4.99 -1.13 -17.14
C GLN A 224 -5.39 -2.54 -17.61
N ASP A 225 -4.73 -3.09 -18.62
CA ASP A 225 -4.94 -4.44 -19.17
C ASP A 225 -4.24 -5.55 -18.37
N SER A 226 -3.35 -5.21 -17.45
CA SER A 226 -2.73 -6.17 -16.53
C SER A 226 -3.75 -6.85 -15.65
N LYS A 227 -3.54 -8.12 -15.36
CA LYS A 227 -4.32 -8.86 -14.37
C LYS A 227 -3.49 -9.12 -13.13
N ARG A 228 -4.10 -8.96 -11.96
CA ARG A 228 -3.50 -9.31 -10.67
C ARG A 228 -4.54 -9.88 -9.71
N GLU A 229 -4.06 -10.59 -8.71
CA GLU A 229 -4.88 -11.07 -7.61
C GLU A 229 -4.79 -10.08 -6.45
N VAL A 230 -5.83 -9.28 -6.28
CA VAL A 230 -6.01 -8.31 -5.18
C VAL A 230 -6.62 -9.01 -3.97
N VAL A 231 -7.66 -9.83 -4.23
CA VAL A 231 -8.29 -10.69 -3.24
C VAL A 231 -7.44 -11.93 -3.08
N ARG A 232 -6.85 -12.13 -1.89
CA ARG A 232 -5.94 -13.25 -1.63
C ARG A 232 -6.68 -14.41 -0.97
N ASN A 233 -6.26 -15.63 -1.31
CA ASN A 233 -6.81 -16.86 -0.77
C ASN A 233 -6.47 -17.02 0.71
N PHE A 234 -7.46 -17.42 1.51
CA PHE A 234 -7.26 -17.87 2.87
C PHE A 234 -7.33 -19.40 2.91
N LYS A 235 -6.25 -20.04 3.40
CA LYS A 235 -6.15 -21.47 3.73
C LYS A 235 -6.91 -22.43 2.80
N GLY A 236 -6.55 -22.46 1.50
CA GLY A 236 -6.98 -23.53 0.60
C GLY A 236 -8.22 -23.24 -0.27
N TYR A 237 -8.77 -22.04 -0.22
CA TYR A 237 -9.83 -21.65 -1.17
C TYR A 237 -9.21 -21.06 -2.44
N ASP A 238 -9.57 -21.60 -3.60
CA ASP A 238 -9.10 -21.13 -4.91
C ASP A 238 -10.03 -20.03 -5.45
N ILE A 239 -9.51 -18.80 -5.60
CA ILE A 239 -10.20 -17.69 -6.29
C ILE A 239 -10.72 -18.14 -7.66
N ARG A 240 -9.94 -18.96 -8.39
CA ARG A 240 -10.25 -19.32 -9.79
C ARG A 240 -11.51 -20.14 -9.93
N GLY A 241 -11.83 -20.97 -8.92
CA GLY A 241 -13.04 -21.78 -8.87
C GLY A 241 -14.31 -21.00 -8.50
N ASN A 242 -14.19 -19.78 -7.98
CA ASN A 242 -15.31 -19.04 -7.42
C ASN A 242 -15.65 -17.77 -8.22
N ARG A 243 -16.83 -17.78 -8.85
CA ARG A 243 -17.28 -16.65 -9.68
C ARG A 243 -17.37 -15.33 -8.89
N TYR A 244 -17.93 -15.35 -7.67
CA TYR A 244 -18.08 -14.17 -6.83
C TYR A 244 -16.73 -13.51 -6.49
N LEU A 245 -15.71 -14.32 -6.16
CA LEU A 245 -14.39 -13.81 -5.82
C LEU A 245 -13.65 -13.25 -7.04
N ARG A 246 -13.86 -13.86 -8.21
CA ARG A 246 -13.31 -13.31 -9.45
C ARG A 246 -13.92 -11.93 -9.75
N GLU A 247 -15.25 -11.82 -9.68
CA GLU A 247 -15.94 -10.55 -9.89
C GLU A 247 -15.49 -9.49 -8.88
N LEU A 248 -15.33 -9.87 -7.60
CA LEU A 248 -14.79 -9.01 -6.55
C LEU A 248 -13.36 -8.58 -6.87
N ASN A 249 -12.49 -9.54 -7.23
CA ASN A 249 -11.12 -9.25 -7.59
C ASN A 249 -11.03 -8.28 -8.77
N ASP A 250 -11.83 -8.50 -9.81
CA ASP A 250 -11.85 -7.66 -11.01
C ASP A 250 -12.27 -6.21 -10.67
N ILE A 251 -13.26 -6.04 -9.82
CA ILE A 251 -13.71 -4.70 -9.40
C ILE A 251 -12.65 -3.98 -8.59
N LEU A 252 -12.04 -4.66 -7.60
CA LEU A 252 -10.96 -4.07 -6.81
C LEU A 252 -9.73 -3.77 -7.65
N ASP A 253 -9.37 -4.66 -8.57
CA ASP A 253 -8.24 -4.46 -9.47
C ASP A 253 -8.44 -3.23 -10.36
N ILE A 254 -9.62 -3.10 -10.97
CA ILE A 254 -9.99 -1.92 -11.78
C ILE A 254 -9.92 -0.65 -10.92
N LYS A 255 -10.51 -0.66 -9.72
CA LYS A 255 -10.51 0.47 -8.80
C LYS A 255 -9.10 0.91 -8.47
N TYR A 256 -8.25 0.01 -8.00
CA TYR A 256 -6.90 0.37 -7.56
C TYR A 256 -5.99 0.79 -8.72
N LYS A 257 -6.17 0.23 -9.92
CA LYS A 257 -5.47 0.71 -11.12
C LYS A 257 -5.88 2.13 -11.51
N TYR A 258 -7.18 2.43 -11.47
CA TYR A 258 -7.67 3.78 -11.69
C TYR A 258 -7.11 4.78 -10.68
N GLU A 259 -7.12 4.43 -9.39
CA GLU A 259 -6.58 5.26 -8.31
C GLU A 259 -5.07 5.42 -8.41
N SER A 260 -4.33 4.37 -8.80
CA SER A 260 -2.88 4.43 -9.06
C SER A 260 -2.56 5.38 -10.22
N LYS A 261 -3.30 5.29 -11.33
CA LYS A 261 -3.18 6.21 -12.46
C LYS A 261 -3.45 7.64 -12.03
N LYS A 262 -4.53 7.86 -11.27
CA LYS A 262 -4.89 9.20 -10.79
C LYS A 262 -3.82 9.79 -9.87
N LEU A 263 -3.23 8.98 -8.99
CA LEU A 263 -2.09 9.41 -8.15
C LEU A 263 -0.88 9.78 -9.00
N ALA A 264 -0.54 8.97 -10.02
CA ALA A 264 0.57 9.26 -10.94
C ALA A 264 0.32 10.57 -11.75
N GLU A 265 -0.91 10.82 -12.19
CA GLU A 265 -1.31 12.06 -12.86
C GLU A 265 -1.13 13.28 -11.95
N ILE A 266 -1.59 13.20 -10.71
CA ILE A 266 -1.47 14.28 -9.73
C ILE A 266 0.01 14.54 -9.39
N LEU A 267 0.84 13.50 -9.25
CA LEU A 267 2.27 13.61 -9.08
C LEU A 267 2.89 14.37 -10.27
N TYR A 268 2.62 13.91 -11.49
CA TYR A 268 3.14 14.53 -12.71
C TYR A 268 2.77 16.02 -12.80
N GLU A 269 1.49 16.36 -12.64
CA GLU A 269 0.99 17.74 -12.67
C GLU A 269 1.67 18.61 -11.62
N THR A 270 1.76 18.11 -10.37
CA THR A 270 2.38 18.87 -9.27
C THR A 270 3.86 19.15 -9.50
N PHE A 271 4.56 18.19 -10.11
CA PHE A 271 5.99 18.32 -10.38
C PHE A 271 6.27 19.23 -11.57
N ILE A 272 5.53 19.12 -12.67
CA ILE A 272 5.75 19.92 -13.87
C ILE A 272 5.53 21.42 -13.63
N ASP A 273 4.63 21.76 -12.72
CA ASP A 273 4.29 23.16 -12.41
C ASP A 273 5.38 23.87 -11.59
N VAL A 274 6.27 23.12 -10.91
CA VAL A 274 7.16 23.69 -9.90
C VAL A 274 8.64 23.37 -10.14
N LEU A 275 8.95 22.19 -10.68
CA LEU A 275 10.32 21.70 -10.81
C LEU A 275 10.92 22.09 -12.16
N CYS A 276 11.88 23.01 -12.13
CA CYS A 276 12.56 23.51 -13.32
C CYS A 276 13.99 22.95 -13.50
N GLU A 277 14.56 22.34 -12.45
CA GLU A 277 15.96 21.90 -12.42
C GLU A 277 16.21 20.66 -13.26
N THR A 278 15.19 19.80 -13.39
CA THR A 278 15.25 18.63 -14.25
C THR A 278 13.96 18.47 -15.06
N LYS A 279 13.99 17.56 -16.02
CA LYS A 279 12.85 17.24 -16.87
C LYS A 279 11.86 16.36 -16.10
N ILE A 280 10.57 16.70 -16.14
CA ILE A 280 9.50 15.76 -15.80
C ILE A 280 9.14 15.04 -17.11
N ARG A 281 9.47 13.73 -17.18
CA ARG A 281 9.41 13.01 -18.46
C ARG A 281 8.00 12.60 -18.82
N SER A 282 7.40 11.71 -18.03
CA SER A 282 6.10 11.15 -18.36
C SER A 282 5.55 10.29 -17.21
N ILE A 283 4.25 10.05 -17.30
CA ILE A 283 3.59 8.94 -16.62
C ILE A 283 3.77 7.71 -17.51
N ARG A 284 4.11 6.57 -16.91
CA ARG A 284 4.41 5.32 -17.61
C ARG A 284 3.69 4.14 -17.00
N GLU A 285 3.52 3.12 -17.81
CA GLU A 285 2.90 1.84 -17.42
C GLU A 285 3.93 0.72 -17.47
N GLU A 286 4.07 -0.03 -16.37
CA GLU A 286 4.90 -1.23 -16.31
C GLU A 286 4.41 -2.19 -15.23
N GLN A 287 4.68 -3.50 -15.41
CA GLN A 287 4.31 -4.54 -14.46
C GLN A 287 5.40 -4.77 -13.40
N TRP A 288 5.92 -3.67 -12.82
CA TRP A 288 6.87 -3.78 -11.71
C TRP A 288 6.30 -4.64 -10.59
N PHE A 289 7.09 -5.56 -10.06
CA PHE A 289 6.62 -6.57 -9.12
C PHE A 289 5.90 -5.95 -7.92
N VAL A 290 6.48 -4.94 -7.29
CA VAL A 290 5.94 -4.34 -6.07
C VAL A 290 4.59 -3.64 -6.31
N ILE A 291 4.40 -2.91 -7.42
CA ILE A 291 3.13 -2.26 -7.73
C ILE A 291 2.09 -3.26 -8.24
N LYS A 292 2.51 -4.32 -8.95
CA LYS A 292 1.62 -5.39 -9.43
C LYS A 292 1.04 -6.20 -8.27
N ASN A 293 1.84 -6.45 -7.23
CA ASN A 293 1.44 -7.30 -6.11
C ASN A 293 0.87 -6.50 -4.92
N SER A 294 0.72 -5.19 -5.03
CA SER A 294 0.07 -4.35 -4.02
C SER A 294 -1.44 -4.36 -4.18
N SER A 295 -2.18 -4.65 -3.10
CA SER A 295 -3.64 -4.66 -3.05
C SER A 295 -4.22 -3.29 -2.65
N MET A 296 -3.65 -2.22 -3.23
CA MET A 296 -3.99 -0.81 -2.98
C MET A 296 -3.52 0.07 -4.15
N PRO A 297 -3.88 1.37 -4.19
CA PRO A 297 -3.26 2.35 -5.10
C PRO A 297 -1.75 2.37 -4.90
N ALA A 298 -0.99 2.15 -5.98
CA ALA A 298 0.46 2.00 -5.94
C ALA A 298 1.14 2.73 -7.11
N VAL A 299 2.19 3.50 -6.81
CA VAL A 299 3.02 4.21 -7.79
C VAL A 299 4.49 3.98 -7.45
N LEU A 300 5.32 3.79 -8.49
CA LEU A 300 6.76 3.81 -8.38
C LEU A 300 7.27 5.16 -8.96
N ILE A 301 8.16 5.80 -8.23
CA ILE A 301 8.72 7.11 -8.57
C ILE A 301 10.21 6.94 -8.83
N GLU A 302 10.63 7.22 -10.07
CA GLU A 302 12.02 7.36 -10.47
C GLU A 302 12.43 8.82 -10.32
N ILE A 303 13.25 9.14 -9.32
CA ILE A 303 13.59 10.55 -8.97
C ILE A 303 14.63 11.19 -9.87
N GLY A 304 15.10 10.50 -10.90
CA GLY A 304 16.10 10.91 -11.88
C GLY A 304 16.90 9.73 -12.39
N PHE A 305 17.95 9.97 -13.16
CA PHE A 305 18.79 8.94 -13.77
C PHE A 305 20.22 9.00 -13.22
N LEU A 306 20.69 7.92 -12.58
CA LEU A 306 22.10 7.85 -12.14
C LEU A 306 23.08 7.86 -13.31
N SER A 307 22.70 7.34 -14.48
CA SER A 307 23.53 7.37 -15.70
C SER A 307 23.77 8.78 -16.25
N ASN A 308 22.94 9.76 -15.89
CA ASN A 308 23.11 11.15 -16.30
C ASN A 308 23.80 11.95 -15.19
N ILE A 309 24.96 12.55 -15.52
CA ILE A 309 25.77 13.26 -14.52
C ILE A 309 25.01 14.45 -13.90
N ALA A 310 24.19 15.17 -14.68
CA ALA A 310 23.44 16.31 -14.15
C ALA A 310 22.36 15.87 -13.17
N ASP A 311 21.62 14.79 -13.46
CA ASP A 311 20.65 14.22 -12.51
C ASP A 311 21.36 13.65 -11.28
N ALA A 312 22.47 12.91 -11.46
CA ALA A 312 23.24 12.37 -10.35
C ALA A 312 23.72 13.45 -9.37
N MET A 313 24.16 14.61 -9.89
CA MET A 313 24.56 15.74 -9.07
C MET A 313 23.36 16.41 -8.36
N LEU A 314 22.22 16.53 -9.04
CA LEU A 314 20.99 17.02 -8.40
C LEU A 314 20.52 16.09 -7.28
N ILE A 315 20.55 14.76 -7.50
CA ILE A 315 20.15 13.77 -6.51
C ILE A 315 21.00 13.80 -5.24
N LEU A 316 22.27 14.21 -5.34
CA LEU A 316 23.14 14.47 -4.18
C LEU A 316 22.77 15.74 -3.40
N ASP A 317 22.10 16.70 -4.02
CA ASP A 317 21.79 17.98 -3.37
C ASP A 317 20.64 17.85 -2.38
N TYR A 318 20.90 18.24 -1.14
CA TYR A 318 19.89 18.17 -0.06
C TYR A 318 18.66 19.06 -0.34
N ASN A 319 18.85 20.25 -0.95
CA ASN A 319 17.75 21.15 -1.26
C ASN A 319 16.86 20.56 -2.36
N TYR A 320 17.48 19.89 -3.35
CA TYR A 320 16.75 19.17 -4.38
C TYR A 320 15.95 18.00 -3.77
N MET A 321 16.56 17.18 -2.92
CA MET A 321 15.87 16.11 -2.20
C MET A 321 14.68 16.66 -1.38
N SER A 322 14.89 17.74 -0.64
CA SER A 322 13.83 18.37 0.16
C SER A 322 12.70 18.86 -0.72
N LYS A 323 13.02 19.49 -1.87
CA LYS A 323 12.04 19.96 -2.85
C LYS A 323 11.21 18.80 -3.44
N ILE A 324 11.87 17.72 -3.86
CA ILE A 324 11.19 16.50 -4.34
C ILE A 324 10.19 15.99 -3.31
N ASN A 325 10.62 15.81 -2.07
CA ASN A 325 9.78 15.25 -1.02
C ASN A 325 8.60 16.17 -0.61
N ILE A 326 8.80 17.50 -0.69
CA ILE A 326 7.70 18.46 -0.52
C ILE A 326 6.71 18.36 -1.69
N LEU A 327 7.16 18.12 -2.92
CA LEU A 327 6.27 17.92 -4.07
C LEU A 327 5.48 16.62 -3.95
N VAL A 328 6.10 15.55 -3.46
CA VAL A 328 5.37 14.30 -3.14
C VAL A 328 4.32 14.57 -2.07
N LEU A 329 4.65 15.27 -0.99
CA LEU A 329 3.65 15.66 0.03
C LEU A 329 2.48 16.44 -0.57
N LYS A 330 2.76 17.48 -1.39
CA LYS A 330 1.71 18.27 -2.04
C LYS A 330 0.82 17.40 -2.94
N SER A 331 1.42 16.46 -3.66
CA SER A 331 0.69 15.52 -4.51
C SER A 331 -0.21 14.59 -3.70
N LEU A 332 0.29 14.10 -2.57
CA LEU A 332 -0.51 13.27 -1.65
C LEU A 332 -1.68 14.05 -1.04
N ILE A 333 -1.48 15.32 -0.67
CA ILE A 333 -2.57 16.18 -0.19
C ILE A 333 -3.66 16.29 -1.26
N ARG A 334 -3.30 16.62 -2.52
CA ARG A 334 -4.24 16.72 -3.64
C ARG A 334 -4.95 15.38 -3.91
N PHE A 335 -4.22 14.26 -3.85
CA PHE A 335 -4.82 12.94 -4.03
C PHE A 335 -5.78 12.57 -2.90
N ILE A 336 -5.41 12.86 -1.65
CA ILE A 336 -6.26 12.62 -0.48
C ILE A 336 -7.53 13.48 -0.56
N GLU A 337 -7.42 14.74 -0.94
CA GLU A 337 -8.59 15.59 -1.18
C GLU A 337 -9.51 15.06 -2.29
N PHE A 338 -8.94 14.50 -3.35
CA PHE A 338 -9.70 13.84 -4.41
C PHE A 338 -10.39 12.56 -3.90
N TYR A 339 -9.67 11.75 -3.12
CA TYR A 339 -10.14 10.45 -2.63
C TYR A 339 -11.21 10.56 -1.55
N GLU A 340 -11.10 11.55 -0.67
CA GLU A 340 -11.95 11.73 0.52
C GLU A 340 -13.17 12.65 0.28
N LYS A 341 -13.39 13.08 -0.98
CA LYS A 341 -14.59 13.83 -1.40
C LYS A 341 -15.81 12.92 -1.48
#